data_62e85015022131840d435726f6f1ecad
#
_entry.id   62e85015022131840d435726f6f1ecad
#
_cell.length_a   1.000
_cell.length_b   1.000
_cell.length_c   1.000
_cell.angle_alpha   90.00
_cell.angle_beta   90.00
_cell.angle_gamma   90.00
#
_symmetry.space_group_name_H-M   'P 1'
#
loop_
_entity.id
_entity.type
_entity.pdbx_description
1 polymer ?
#
loop_
_entity_poly.entity_id
_entity_poly.type
_entity_poly.pdbx_seq_one_letter_code
_entity_poly.pdbx_strand_id
1 'polypeptide(L)'
;MLNYPEIDYQDQYYYARPKSMAVKPRSLDEVDPKLLATYEKLGIPLKEQAILAGIEGAEGAPAEARRVAVDAVFDSVSVGTTFKDELAKAGVIFCSMSEAIREHPELVQKYLGSVVPVGDNFFAALNSAVFSDGSFVFIPKGVRCPMELSTYFRINAGHTGQF
;
A
#
# COMPACT_ATOMS: atom_id res chain seq x y z
N MET A 1 -24.03 9.39 21.22
CA MET A 1 -23.86 8.32 20.22
C MET A 1 -24.03 8.96 18.86
N LEU A 2 -23.06 8.78 17.97
CA LEU A 2 -23.21 9.19 16.56
C LEU A 2 -24.26 8.26 15.92
N ASN A 3 -25.31 8.85 15.34
CA ASN A 3 -26.26 8.08 14.53
C ASN A 3 -25.57 7.75 13.20
N TYR A 4 -25.07 6.52 13.07
CA TYR A 4 -24.64 6.00 11.79
C TYR A 4 -25.85 5.58 10.96
N PRO A 5 -25.79 5.73 9.63
CA PRO A 5 -26.80 5.14 8.77
C PRO A 5 -26.87 3.63 9.02
N GLU A 6 -28.05 3.08 8.90
CA GLU A 6 -28.26 1.64 9.06
C GLU A 6 -27.45 0.91 7.98
N ILE A 7 -26.45 0.14 8.41
CA ILE A 7 -25.56 -0.63 7.51
C ILE A 7 -25.96 -2.11 7.67
N ASP A 8 -26.27 -2.76 6.58
CA ASP A 8 -26.44 -4.20 6.56
C ASP A 8 -25.08 -4.89 6.70
N TYR A 9 -24.67 -5.09 7.95
CA TYR A 9 -23.39 -5.71 8.28
C TYR A 9 -23.36 -7.22 8.01
N GLN A 10 -24.50 -7.85 7.79
CA GLN A 10 -24.57 -9.31 7.52
C GLN A 10 -24.15 -9.64 6.10
N ASP A 11 -24.33 -8.71 5.16
CA ASP A 11 -23.90 -8.85 3.77
C ASP A 11 -22.49 -8.27 3.50
N GLN A 12 -21.77 -7.87 4.56
CA GLN A 12 -20.40 -7.33 4.43
C GLN A 12 -19.35 -8.41 4.73
N TYR A 13 -18.45 -8.63 3.81
CA TYR A 13 -17.30 -9.50 4.00
C TYR A 13 -16.12 -8.65 4.49
N TYR A 14 -15.69 -8.86 5.71
CA TYR A 14 -14.56 -8.12 6.33
C TYR A 14 -13.18 -8.63 5.90
N TYR A 15 -13.14 -9.75 5.23
CA TYR A 15 -11.93 -10.31 4.67
C TYR A 15 -12.15 -10.73 3.22
N ALA A 16 -11.43 -10.09 2.31
CA ALA A 16 -11.31 -10.55 0.94
C ALA A 16 -9.99 -11.33 0.82
N ARG A 17 -10.08 -12.63 0.55
CA ARG A 17 -8.89 -13.42 0.23
C ARG A 17 -8.20 -12.78 -0.98
N PRO A 18 -6.88 -12.51 -0.92
CA PRO A 18 -6.13 -12.02 -2.06
C PRO A 18 -6.39 -12.92 -3.27
N LYS A 19 -6.86 -12.36 -4.37
CA LYS A 19 -6.90 -13.09 -5.63
C LYS A 19 -5.46 -13.40 -5.97
N SER A 20 -5.15 -14.69 -6.12
CA SER A 20 -3.84 -15.11 -6.60
C SER A 20 -3.55 -14.31 -7.88
N MET A 21 -2.51 -13.48 -7.86
CA MET A 21 -1.98 -12.86 -9.08
C MET A 21 -1.23 -13.93 -9.87
N ALA A 22 -1.96 -14.96 -10.30
CA ALA A 22 -1.42 -16.12 -11.00
C ALA A 22 -0.85 -15.76 -12.38
N VAL A 23 -1.25 -14.60 -12.92
CA VAL A 23 -0.73 -14.10 -14.20
C VAL A 23 -0.41 -12.62 -14.01
N LYS A 24 0.88 -12.32 -13.90
CA LYS A 24 1.35 -10.92 -13.95
C LYS A 24 1.24 -10.42 -15.40
N PRO A 25 0.76 -9.20 -15.63
CA PRO A 25 0.76 -8.62 -16.97
C PRO A 25 2.19 -8.48 -17.49
N ARG A 26 2.38 -8.69 -18.78
CA ARG A 26 3.68 -8.57 -19.45
C ARG A 26 3.93 -7.17 -20.00
N SER A 27 2.85 -6.42 -20.22
CA SER A 27 2.91 -5.05 -20.73
C SER A 27 1.78 -4.20 -20.13
N LEU A 28 1.89 -2.88 -20.26
CA LEU A 28 0.82 -1.96 -19.85
C LEU A 28 -0.48 -2.17 -20.64
N ASP A 29 -0.42 -2.72 -21.85
CA ASP A 29 -1.60 -2.98 -22.67
C ASP A 29 -2.47 -4.11 -22.10
N GLU A 30 -1.91 -4.97 -21.26
CA GLU A 30 -2.62 -6.05 -20.58
C GLU A 30 -3.23 -5.61 -19.22
N VAL A 31 -2.93 -4.38 -18.80
CA VAL A 31 -3.42 -3.81 -17.54
C VAL A 31 -4.81 -3.22 -17.73
N ASP A 32 -5.67 -3.34 -16.72
CA ASP A 32 -7.01 -2.73 -16.74
C ASP A 32 -6.94 -1.23 -17.09
N PRO A 33 -7.59 -0.79 -18.18
CA PRO A 33 -7.56 0.61 -18.61
C PRO A 33 -8.02 1.61 -17.52
N LYS A 34 -8.92 1.18 -16.63
CA LYS A 34 -9.36 2.01 -15.49
C LYS A 34 -8.23 2.24 -14.49
N LEU A 35 -7.35 1.26 -14.34
CA LEU A 35 -6.18 1.38 -13.48
C LEU A 35 -5.18 2.36 -14.07
N LEU A 36 -4.88 2.24 -15.36
CA LEU A 36 -4.00 3.17 -16.07
C LEU A 36 -4.53 4.61 -16.04
N ALA A 37 -5.82 4.80 -16.30
CA ALA A 37 -6.45 6.12 -16.20
C ALA A 37 -6.36 6.71 -14.78
N THR A 38 -6.35 5.88 -13.76
CA THR A 38 -6.13 6.32 -12.37
C THR A 38 -4.69 6.75 -12.15
N TYR A 39 -3.72 6.00 -12.67
CA TYR A 39 -2.30 6.36 -12.58
C TYR A 39 -2.00 7.69 -13.30
N GLU A 40 -2.62 7.91 -14.46
CA GLU A 40 -2.54 9.20 -15.17
C GLU A 40 -3.08 10.36 -14.33
N LYS A 41 -4.26 10.19 -13.71
CA LYS A 41 -4.86 11.21 -12.82
C LYS A 41 -3.96 11.54 -11.62
N LEU A 42 -3.23 10.56 -11.11
CA LEU A 42 -2.28 10.72 -10.01
C LEU A 42 -0.94 11.29 -10.47
N GLY A 43 -0.75 11.49 -11.77
CA GLY A 43 0.50 11.97 -12.33
C GLY A 43 1.66 10.98 -12.18
N ILE A 44 1.37 9.68 -12.09
CA ILE A 44 2.38 8.63 -11.95
C ILE A 44 3.09 8.43 -13.30
N PRO A 45 4.41 8.55 -13.39
CA PRO A 45 5.14 8.34 -14.64
C PRO A 45 4.92 6.93 -15.21
N LEU A 46 4.92 6.78 -16.54
CA LEU A 46 4.65 5.50 -17.23
C LEU A 46 5.50 4.33 -16.71
N LYS A 47 6.76 4.57 -16.37
CA LYS A 47 7.64 3.54 -15.83
C LYS A 47 7.23 3.08 -14.44
N GLU A 48 6.82 4.02 -13.59
CA GLU A 48 6.29 3.71 -12.27
C GLU A 48 4.94 2.98 -12.38
N GLN A 49 4.12 3.33 -13.38
CA GLN A 49 2.89 2.62 -13.68
C GLN A 49 3.15 1.14 -14.00
N ALA A 50 4.22 0.84 -14.73
CA ALA A 50 4.61 -0.53 -15.05
C ALA A 50 5.01 -1.33 -13.79
N ILE A 51 5.76 -0.71 -12.87
CA ILE A 51 6.13 -1.32 -11.59
C ILE A 51 4.88 -1.56 -10.74
N LEU A 52 4.02 -0.57 -10.60
CA LEU A 52 2.77 -0.66 -9.82
C LEU A 52 1.77 -1.64 -10.44
N ALA A 53 1.82 -1.86 -11.74
CA ALA A 53 1.04 -2.88 -12.43
C ALA A 53 1.63 -4.30 -12.26
N GLY A 54 2.81 -4.43 -11.65
CA GLY A 54 3.48 -5.72 -11.42
C GLY A 54 4.14 -6.31 -12.66
N ILE A 55 4.50 -5.49 -13.64
CA ILE A 55 5.17 -5.96 -14.87
C ILE A 55 6.61 -6.35 -14.54
N GLU A 56 7.01 -7.56 -14.89
CA GLU A 56 8.37 -8.04 -14.68
C GLU A 56 9.37 -7.26 -15.54
N GLY A 57 10.50 -6.86 -14.93
CA GLY A 57 11.58 -6.16 -15.64
C GLY A 57 11.39 -4.65 -15.80
N ALA A 58 10.34 -4.08 -15.22
CA ALA A 58 10.13 -2.63 -15.21
C ALA A 58 11.10 -1.87 -14.29
N GLU A 59 11.98 -2.56 -13.61
CA GLU A 59 12.96 -2.00 -12.68
C GLU A 59 14.02 -1.18 -13.41
N GLY A 60 14.07 0.10 -13.12
CA GLY A 60 15.21 0.96 -13.43
C GLY A 60 15.10 1.87 -14.63
N ALA A 61 14.64 3.10 -14.40
CA ALA A 61 15.02 4.25 -15.21
C ALA A 61 14.83 5.59 -14.50
N PRO A 62 15.69 6.58 -14.79
CA PRO A 62 15.66 7.87 -14.12
C PRO A 62 14.45 8.70 -14.57
N ALA A 63 13.73 9.28 -13.63
CA ALA A 63 12.69 10.27 -13.91
C ALA A 63 13.14 11.64 -13.41
N GLU A 64 13.21 12.61 -14.31
CA GLU A 64 13.47 14.03 -13.99
C GLU A 64 12.19 14.79 -13.61
N ALA A 65 11.12 14.12 -13.25
CA ALA A 65 9.92 14.73 -12.71
C ALA A 65 9.86 14.55 -11.20
N ARG A 66 9.08 15.38 -10.53
CA ARG A 66 8.83 15.35 -9.08
C ARG A 66 8.66 13.90 -8.63
N ARG A 67 9.68 13.37 -7.91
CA ARG A 67 9.75 11.96 -7.55
C ARG A 67 8.88 11.73 -6.33
N VAL A 68 7.86 10.91 -6.49
CA VAL A 68 7.01 10.44 -5.40
C VAL A 68 7.15 8.92 -5.34
N ALA A 69 7.58 8.40 -4.21
CA ALA A 69 7.55 6.96 -3.98
C ALA A 69 6.11 6.56 -3.62
N VAL A 70 5.59 5.56 -4.30
CA VAL A 70 4.21 5.09 -4.12
C VAL A 70 4.20 3.65 -3.67
N ASP A 71 3.46 3.37 -2.61
CA ASP A 71 3.06 2.02 -2.22
C ASP A 71 1.60 1.81 -2.62
N ALA A 72 1.34 0.84 -3.48
CA ALA A 72 0.01 0.57 -4.01
C ALA A 72 -0.58 -0.72 -3.42
N VAL A 73 -1.75 -0.59 -2.84
CA VAL A 73 -2.51 -1.70 -2.25
C VAL A 73 -3.85 -1.81 -2.95
N PHE A 74 -4.13 -2.97 -3.56
CA PHE A 74 -5.39 -3.27 -4.23
C PHE A 74 -6.10 -4.43 -3.55
N ASP A 75 -7.37 -4.20 -3.15
CA ASP A 75 -8.20 -5.21 -2.52
C ASP A 75 -7.46 -5.98 -1.40
N SER A 76 -6.79 -5.23 -0.50
CA SER A 76 -6.00 -5.73 0.64
C SER A 76 -4.69 -6.46 0.27
N VAL A 77 -4.18 -6.30 -0.95
CA VAL A 77 -2.91 -6.88 -1.39
C VAL A 77 -1.96 -5.79 -1.84
N SER A 78 -0.76 -5.73 -1.28
CA SER A 78 0.29 -4.87 -1.81
C SER A 78 0.72 -5.37 -3.19
N VAL A 79 0.66 -4.49 -4.17
CA VAL A 79 1.03 -4.79 -5.55
C VAL A 79 2.50 -4.47 -5.79
N GLY A 80 2.99 -3.40 -5.19
CA GLY A 80 4.38 -3.00 -5.30
C GLY A 80 4.65 -1.64 -4.66
N THR A 81 5.92 -1.41 -4.38
CA THR A 81 6.43 -0.13 -3.87
C THR A 81 7.52 0.36 -4.81
N THR A 82 7.43 1.62 -5.23
CA THR A 82 8.39 2.25 -6.14
C THR A 82 9.59 2.82 -5.39
N PHE A 83 10.73 3.02 -6.08
CA PHE A 83 11.95 3.65 -5.56
C PHE A 83 12.56 3.03 -4.29
N LYS A 84 12.29 1.74 -4.01
CA LYS A 84 12.78 1.07 -2.79
C LYS A 84 14.29 1.15 -2.62
N ASP A 85 15.05 0.86 -3.68
CA ASP A 85 16.52 0.87 -3.64
C ASP A 85 17.09 2.28 -3.40
N GLU A 86 16.44 3.29 -3.94
CA GLU A 86 16.87 4.68 -3.75
C GLU A 86 16.59 5.16 -2.33
N LEU A 87 15.45 4.81 -1.78
CA LEU A 87 15.10 5.08 -0.39
C LEU A 87 16.03 4.32 0.57
N ALA A 88 16.33 3.06 0.27
CA ALA A 88 17.24 2.23 1.06
C ALA A 88 18.65 2.81 1.14
N LYS A 89 19.19 3.43 0.06
CA LYS A 89 20.47 4.13 0.08
C LYS A 89 20.51 5.29 1.07
N ALA A 90 19.37 5.93 1.33
CA ALA A 90 19.21 6.94 2.36
C ALA A 90 18.89 6.35 3.75
N GLY A 91 18.78 5.03 3.87
CA GLY A 91 18.37 4.34 5.09
C GLY A 91 16.87 4.40 5.38
N VAL A 92 16.07 4.84 4.42
CA VAL A 92 14.60 4.91 4.53
C VAL A 92 14.01 3.58 4.10
N ILE A 93 13.12 3.02 4.93
CA ILE A 93 12.34 1.83 4.59
C ILE A 93 10.94 2.29 4.20
N PHE A 94 10.49 1.89 3.02
CA PHE A 94 9.13 2.08 2.55
C PHE A 94 8.68 0.82 1.81
N CYS A 95 7.72 0.10 2.40
CA CYS A 95 7.26 -1.18 1.88
C CYS A 95 5.86 -1.50 2.42
N SER A 96 5.28 -2.61 1.98
CA SER A 96 4.05 -3.12 2.59
C SER A 96 4.29 -3.61 4.02
N MET A 97 3.23 -3.63 4.84
CA MET A 97 3.31 -4.20 6.19
C MET A 97 3.67 -5.68 6.14
N SER A 98 3.12 -6.43 5.19
CA SER A 98 3.45 -7.86 4.99
C SER A 98 4.94 -8.08 4.70
N GLU A 99 5.56 -7.18 3.95
CA GLU A 99 7.00 -7.22 3.71
C GLU A 99 7.79 -6.83 4.97
N ALA A 100 7.36 -5.76 5.65
CA ALA A 100 8.02 -5.30 6.87
C ALA A 100 8.04 -6.38 7.98
N ILE A 101 6.97 -7.16 8.10
CA ILE A 101 6.92 -8.29 9.05
C ILE A 101 8.00 -9.34 8.76
N ARG A 102 8.33 -9.57 7.48
CA ARG A 102 9.35 -10.56 7.09
C ARG A 102 10.76 -10.01 7.16
N GLU A 103 10.96 -8.80 6.66
CA GLU A 103 12.30 -8.22 6.44
C GLU A 103 12.79 -7.38 7.64
N HIS A 104 11.85 -6.82 8.43
CA HIS A 104 12.13 -5.91 9.54
C HIS A 104 11.30 -6.22 10.80
N PRO A 105 11.23 -7.50 11.25
CA PRO A 105 10.34 -7.92 12.33
C PRO A 105 10.59 -7.18 13.65
N GLU A 106 11.83 -6.83 13.95
CA GLU A 106 12.20 -6.11 15.17
C GLU A 106 11.64 -4.68 15.21
N LEU A 107 11.59 -4.01 14.06
CA LEU A 107 10.98 -2.68 13.94
C LEU A 107 9.46 -2.76 14.09
N VAL A 108 8.85 -3.75 13.43
CA VAL A 108 7.41 -3.98 13.54
C VAL A 108 7.02 -4.29 14.98
N GLN A 109 7.69 -5.21 15.65
CA GLN A 109 7.42 -5.54 17.05
C GLN A 109 7.57 -4.34 17.99
N LYS A 110 8.54 -3.47 17.71
CA LYS A 110 8.80 -2.31 18.54
C LYS A 110 7.75 -1.22 18.38
N TYR A 111 7.24 -1.00 17.19
CA TYR A 111 6.44 0.20 16.88
C TYR A 111 4.97 -0.07 16.59
N LEU A 112 4.60 -1.28 16.13
CA LEU A 112 3.22 -1.60 15.84
C LEU A 112 2.35 -1.48 17.09
N GLY A 113 1.27 -0.69 16.99
CA GLY A 113 0.34 -0.45 18.11
C GLY A 113 0.90 0.37 19.26
N SER A 114 2.10 0.96 19.13
CA SER A 114 2.75 1.70 20.22
C SER A 114 2.23 3.14 20.40
N VAL A 115 1.60 3.72 19.37
CA VAL A 115 1.16 5.13 19.38
C VAL A 115 -0.34 5.24 19.63
N VAL A 116 -1.15 4.48 18.88
CA VAL A 116 -2.60 4.44 19.06
C VAL A 116 -2.94 3.15 19.81
N PRO A 117 -3.29 3.22 21.09
CA PRO A 117 -3.65 2.04 21.85
C PRO A 117 -5.01 1.49 21.41
N VAL A 118 -5.19 0.18 21.50
CA VAL A 118 -6.45 -0.50 21.13
C VAL A 118 -7.66 0.02 21.95
N GLY A 119 -7.43 0.57 23.13
CA GLY A 119 -8.46 1.16 23.99
C GLY A 119 -8.82 2.61 23.66
N ASP A 120 -8.21 3.23 22.65
CA ASP A 120 -8.46 4.64 22.31
C ASP A 120 -9.91 4.86 21.86
N ASN A 121 -10.35 4.05 20.91
CA ASN A 121 -11.75 4.06 20.47
C ASN A 121 -12.10 2.72 19.77
N PHE A 122 -13.39 2.54 19.50
CA PHE A 122 -13.91 1.32 18.88
C PHE A 122 -13.27 1.02 17.52
N PHE A 123 -13.04 2.02 16.68
CA PHE A 123 -12.45 1.82 15.35
C PHE A 123 -10.97 1.47 15.43
N ALA A 124 -10.22 2.04 16.38
CA ALA A 124 -8.84 1.66 16.63
C ALA A 124 -8.72 0.18 17.04
N ALA A 125 -9.62 -0.28 17.91
CA ALA A 125 -9.69 -1.68 18.32
C ALA A 125 -10.03 -2.59 17.14
N LEU A 126 -11.03 -2.23 16.32
CA LEU A 126 -11.44 -2.99 15.16
C LEU A 126 -10.31 -3.08 14.12
N ASN A 127 -9.71 -1.95 13.77
CA ASN A 127 -8.59 -1.93 12.82
C ASN A 127 -7.42 -2.79 13.30
N SER A 128 -7.08 -2.71 14.59
CA SER A 128 -6.00 -3.53 15.16
C SER A 128 -6.29 -5.03 15.10
N ALA A 129 -7.55 -5.42 15.15
CA ALA A 129 -7.96 -6.83 15.14
C ALA A 129 -8.01 -7.44 13.71
N VAL A 130 -8.31 -6.62 12.70
CA VAL A 130 -8.69 -7.14 11.37
C VAL A 130 -7.92 -6.56 10.20
N PHE A 131 -6.91 -5.70 10.43
CA PHE A 131 -6.12 -5.16 9.32
C PHE A 131 -5.45 -6.30 8.53
N SER A 132 -5.45 -6.19 7.22
CA SER A 132 -4.90 -7.21 6.32
C SER A 132 -3.54 -6.86 5.76
N ASP A 133 -3.32 -5.59 5.49
CA ASP A 133 -2.04 -5.03 5.05
C ASP A 133 -2.02 -3.52 5.32
N GLY A 134 -0.97 -2.86 4.93
CA GLY A 134 -0.78 -1.42 5.06
C GLY A 134 0.59 -1.01 4.58
N SER A 135 0.90 0.27 4.65
CA SER A 135 2.23 0.77 4.33
C SER A 135 3.07 0.93 5.58
N PHE A 136 4.29 0.43 5.51
CA PHE A 136 5.30 0.59 6.55
C PHE A 136 6.33 1.62 6.10
N VAL A 137 6.52 2.65 6.93
CA VAL A 137 7.51 3.70 6.71
C VAL A 137 8.41 3.80 7.93
N PHE A 138 9.72 3.72 7.72
CA PHE A 138 10.70 3.99 8.77
C PHE A 138 11.77 4.93 8.25
N ILE A 139 11.92 6.07 8.91
CA ILE A 139 12.95 7.08 8.62
C ILE A 139 13.85 7.20 9.86
N PRO A 140 15.14 6.84 9.76
CA PRO A 140 16.06 6.93 10.88
C PRO A 140 16.19 8.37 11.40
N LYS A 141 16.52 8.52 12.68
CA LYS A 141 16.75 9.83 13.29
C LYS A 141 17.86 10.58 12.55
N GLY A 142 17.59 11.82 12.18
CA GLY A 142 18.54 12.68 11.48
C GLY A 142 18.58 12.50 9.96
N VAL A 143 17.84 11.54 9.42
CA VAL A 143 17.70 11.33 7.97
C VAL A 143 16.54 12.17 7.44
N ARG A 144 16.77 12.86 6.32
CA ARG A 144 15.71 13.50 5.54
C ARG A 144 15.35 12.58 4.38
N CYS A 145 14.05 12.27 4.25
CA CYS A 145 13.59 11.49 3.12
C CYS A 145 13.89 12.22 1.80
N PRO A 146 14.51 11.56 0.81
CA PRO A 146 14.94 12.20 -0.44
C PRO A 146 13.79 12.56 -1.38
N MET A 147 12.59 12.03 -1.14
CA MET A 147 11.42 12.26 -1.97
C MET A 147 10.12 12.20 -1.16
N GLU A 148 9.02 12.62 -1.76
CA GLU A 148 7.68 12.46 -1.18
C GLU A 148 7.29 10.98 -1.18
N LEU A 149 6.58 10.54 -0.13
CA LEU A 149 6.02 9.19 -0.01
C LEU A 149 4.50 9.28 -0.13
N SER A 150 3.91 8.38 -0.89
CA SER A 150 2.46 8.29 -1.06
C SER A 150 2.00 6.84 -0.94
N THR A 151 0.87 6.63 -0.31
CA THR A 151 0.18 5.35 -0.29
C THR A 151 -1.09 5.44 -1.11
N TYR A 152 -1.29 4.49 -2.00
CA TYR A 152 -2.48 4.40 -2.83
C TYR A 152 -3.25 3.12 -2.53
N PHE A 153 -4.45 3.28 -1.98
CA PHE A 153 -5.37 2.17 -1.73
C PHE A 153 -6.51 2.20 -2.74
N ARG A 154 -6.79 1.05 -3.35
CA ARG A 154 -7.92 0.87 -4.25
C ARG A 154 -8.75 -0.34 -3.84
N ILE A 155 -10.03 -0.11 -3.65
CA ILE A 155 -11.04 -1.14 -3.38
C ILE A 155 -11.89 -1.30 -4.63
N ASN A 156 -11.86 -2.47 -5.24
CA ASN A 156 -12.68 -2.81 -6.41
C ASN A 156 -13.72 -3.88 -6.09
N ALA A 157 -13.47 -4.70 -5.06
CA ALA A 157 -14.38 -5.76 -4.68
C ALA A 157 -15.63 -5.18 -4.01
N GLY A 158 -16.80 -5.48 -4.56
CA GLY A 158 -18.07 -5.17 -3.92
C GLY A 158 -18.28 -6.00 -2.66
N HIS A 159 -18.99 -5.46 -1.67
CA HIS A 159 -19.34 -6.13 -0.41
C HIS A 159 -18.14 -6.56 0.46
N THR A 160 -16.97 -5.92 0.30
CA THR A 160 -15.80 -6.16 1.14
C THR A 160 -15.37 -4.88 1.85
N GLY A 161 -14.93 -5.01 3.10
CA GLY A 161 -14.28 -3.95 3.85
C GLY A 161 -12.76 -4.06 3.74
N GLN A 162 -12.07 -2.92 3.88
CA GLN A 162 -10.62 -2.88 4.08
C GLN A 162 -10.33 -2.21 5.41
N PHE A 163 -9.38 -2.75 6.15
CA PHE A 163 -8.98 -2.32 7.47
C PHE A 163 -7.46 -2.25 7.56
#